data_9d215803a3d8d5f1497f2b8e531b3a87
#
_entry.id   9d215803a3d8d5f1497f2b8e531b3a87
#
_cell.length_a   1.000
_cell.length_b   1.000
_cell.length_c   1.000
_cell.angle_alpha   90.00
_cell.angle_beta   90.00
_cell.angle_gamma   90.00
#
_symmetry.space_group_name_H-M   'P 1'
#
loop_
_entity.id
_entity.type
_entity.pdbx_description
1 polymer ?
#
loop_
_entity_poly.entity_id
_entity_poly.type
_entity_poly.pdbx_seq_one_letter_code
_entity_poly.pdbx_strand_id
1 'polypeptide(L)'
;IYTGEDTLSLHDALPISNRGEIALRAIRTIKEMGKTAIAVYSTADKEALYLKYADVAVCIGGEKSAQSYLNIPAIIAAAEVTDADAIFPGYGFLSENEHFVEVCEKHGITFIGPSTAVMNLMSDKSKAKDVMKAAGIPVIPGSEGVITNIEDAKKVAKEIGYPVIMKASAGGGGRGMRVVEDESYIENAYLAASSEAESAFGDGSIYMEKYIKKPRHIEMQIVADKYGNVIHLGERDCSLQRRHQKLIEESPAILLDEETRKKLHATAVQATKYIKYENAGTFEFLADEQKNFYFMEMNTRLQVEHPVSEMVSGVDIIELMIKVAEGEELPPQDSIKLSGHSIECRITAEDPVKFLPNPGKIKQWIVPGGKDVRVDSHCYPGYIVPPHYDSLIGKLIVWAETRDKAIEKMHRALGEFEVSGIKTTIDFHKKMMKNPDFKSNNYDTKYLENYKG
;
A
#
# COMPACT_ATOMS: atom_id res chain seq x y z
N ILE A 1 -4.15 48.01 -11.86
CA ILE A 1 -4.14 47.79 -13.31
C ILE A 1 -3.11 46.70 -13.54
N TYR A 2 -3.54 45.43 -13.51
CA TYR A 2 -2.74 44.33 -14.02
C TYR A 2 -3.22 44.01 -15.41
N THR A 3 -2.50 44.46 -16.40
CA THR A 3 -2.64 43.98 -17.78
C THR A 3 -1.41 43.06 -18.00
N GLY A 4 -1.61 41.80 -17.85
CA GLY A 4 -0.73 40.72 -18.24
C GLY A 4 -1.63 39.56 -18.59
N GLU A 5 -1.88 39.36 -19.88
CA GLU A 5 -2.48 38.15 -20.45
C GLU A 5 -1.45 37.04 -20.36
N ASP A 6 -1.32 36.46 -19.16
CA ASP A 6 -0.87 35.09 -19.03
C ASP A 6 -2.15 34.26 -18.81
N THR A 7 -2.82 33.95 -19.90
CA THR A 7 -3.68 32.78 -19.95
C THR A 7 -2.79 31.57 -19.67
N LEU A 8 -2.70 31.18 -18.41
CA LEU A 8 -2.25 29.84 -18.04
C LEU A 8 -3.11 28.88 -18.85
N SER A 9 -2.50 28.23 -19.82
CA SER A 9 -3.13 27.12 -20.53
C SER A 9 -3.43 26.06 -19.46
N LEU A 10 -4.71 25.92 -19.09
CA LEU A 10 -5.18 25.00 -18.06
C LEU A 10 -5.16 23.53 -18.55
N HIS A 11 -4.55 23.26 -19.71
CA HIS A 11 -4.47 21.94 -20.34
C HIS A 11 -3.53 20.94 -19.65
N ASP A 12 -3.10 21.14 -18.40
CA ASP A 12 -2.24 20.23 -17.63
C ASP A 12 -2.61 20.32 -16.14
N ALA A 13 -3.89 20.48 -15.83
CA ALA A 13 -4.36 20.65 -14.45
C ALA A 13 -4.70 19.30 -13.81
N LEU A 14 -4.02 18.99 -12.71
CA LEU A 14 -4.10 17.70 -12.01
C LEU A 14 -4.61 17.85 -10.56
N PRO A 15 -5.90 17.66 -10.31
CA PRO A 15 -6.44 17.52 -8.97
C PRO A 15 -5.92 16.27 -8.26
N ILE A 16 -5.51 16.48 -7.02
CA ILE A 16 -5.07 15.42 -6.13
C ILE A 16 -6.22 15.10 -5.18
N SER A 17 -6.96 14.01 -5.45
CA SER A 17 -8.09 13.58 -4.64
C SER A 17 -7.68 12.89 -3.34
N ASN A 18 -6.66 13.44 -2.68
CA ASN A 18 -6.06 12.90 -1.45
C ASN A 18 -5.56 14.03 -0.55
N ARG A 19 -5.01 13.67 0.61
CA ARG A 19 -4.50 14.57 1.65
C ARG A 19 -3.15 14.09 2.21
N GLY A 20 -2.64 14.87 3.13
CA GLY A 20 -1.50 14.45 3.94
C GLY A 20 -0.18 14.44 3.17
N GLU A 21 0.68 13.48 3.50
CA GLU A 21 2.02 13.42 2.92
C GLU A 21 1.98 13.07 1.42
N ILE A 22 1.03 12.20 1.01
CA ILE A 22 0.92 11.79 -0.40
C ILE A 22 0.43 12.94 -1.30
N ALA A 23 -0.43 13.81 -0.80
CA ALA A 23 -0.82 15.00 -1.54
C ALA A 23 0.38 15.93 -1.76
N LEU A 24 1.19 16.18 -0.72
CA LEU A 24 2.40 16.98 -0.86
C LEU A 24 3.43 16.32 -1.79
N ARG A 25 3.57 14.98 -1.70
CA ARG A 25 4.46 14.21 -2.58
C ARG A 25 4.06 14.35 -4.05
N ALA A 26 2.77 14.21 -4.36
CA ALA A 26 2.24 14.36 -5.70
C ALA A 26 2.41 15.81 -6.22
N ILE A 27 2.10 16.82 -5.41
CA ILE A 27 2.28 18.23 -5.79
C ILE A 27 3.72 18.50 -6.25
N ARG A 28 4.73 17.96 -5.54
CA ARG A 28 6.12 18.16 -5.91
C ARG A 28 6.42 17.61 -7.30
N THR A 29 6.06 16.37 -7.57
CA THR A 29 6.27 15.76 -8.91
C THR A 29 5.49 16.51 -10.01
N ILE A 30 4.21 16.81 -9.78
CA ILE A 30 3.37 17.54 -10.75
C ILE A 30 4.03 18.88 -11.12
N LYS A 31 4.53 19.63 -10.13
CA LYS A 31 5.21 20.90 -10.38
C LYS A 31 6.58 20.74 -11.06
N GLU A 32 7.35 19.70 -10.71
CA GLU A 32 8.61 19.37 -11.37
C GLU A 32 8.41 18.99 -12.84
N MET A 33 7.23 18.42 -13.19
CA MET A 33 6.81 18.18 -14.56
C MET A 33 6.29 19.44 -15.28
N GLY A 34 6.26 20.60 -14.61
CA GLY A 34 5.77 21.86 -15.18
C GLY A 34 4.24 21.96 -15.28
N LYS A 35 3.50 21.09 -14.57
CA LYS A 35 2.05 21.02 -14.61
C LYS A 35 1.39 21.76 -13.44
N THR A 36 0.09 22.06 -13.54
CA THR A 36 -0.69 22.74 -12.51
C THR A 36 -1.19 21.75 -11.45
N ALA A 37 -0.75 21.92 -10.22
CA ALA A 37 -1.17 21.09 -9.10
C ALA A 37 -2.39 21.69 -8.39
N ILE A 38 -3.51 20.97 -8.40
CA ILE A 38 -4.74 21.34 -7.72
C ILE A 38 -4.90 20.48 -6.47
N ALA A 39 -4.96 21.08 -5.29
CA ALA A 39 -5.22 20.38 -4.04
C ALA A 39 -6.69 20.47 -3.65
N VAL A 40 -7.30 19.33 -3.31
CA VAL A 40 -8.59 19.33 -2.61
C VAL A 40 -8.35 19.20 -1.11
N TYR A 41 -9.25 19.77 -0.29
CA TYR A 41 -9.13 19.68 1.16
C TYR A 41 -10.49 19.71 1.88
N SER A 42 -10.54 19.04 3.03
CA SER A 42 -11.65 19.18 3.98
C SER A 42 -11.43 20.36 4.91
N THR A 43 -12.47 20.79 5.61
CA THR A 43 -12.34 21.87 6.61
C THR A 43 -11.34 21.54 7.74
N ALA A 44 -11.08 20.27 8.03
CA ALA A 44 -10.04 19.84 8.98
C ALA A 44 -8.62 20.09 8.46
N ASP A 45 -8.42 20.10 7.15
CA ASP A 45 -7.11 20.28 6.51
C ASP A 45 -6.83 21.69 6.00
N LYS A 46 -7.66 22.67 6.36
CA LYS A 46 -7.53 24.07 5.89
C LYS A 46 -6.15 24.72 6.15
N GLU A 47 -5.43 24.22 7.15
CA GLU A 47 -4.09 24.70 7.50
C GLU A 47 -2.98 23.71 7.06
N ALA A 48 -3.33 22.69 6.23
CA ALA A 48 -2.38 21.67 5.81
C ALA A 48 -1.29 22.25 4.92
N LEU A 49 -0.05 21.75 5.12
CA LEU A 49 1.13 22.27 4.42
C LEU A 49 1.04 22.14 2.91
N TYR A 50 0.44 21.06 2.40
CA TYR A 50 0.34 20.81 0.97
C TYR A 50 -0.46 21.88 0.22
N LEU A 51 -1.41 22.56 0.88
CA LEU A 51 -2.18 23.68 0.29
C LEU A 51 -1.31 24.87 -0.07
N LYS A 52 -0.20 25.09 0.66
CA LYS A 52 0.72 26.20 0.39
C LYS A 52 1.57 25.99 -0.85
N TYR A 53 1.68 24.75 -1.32
CA TYR A 53 2.50 24.39 -2.49
C TYR A 53 1.69 24.08 -3.73
N ALA A 54 0.38 23.88 -3.59
CA ALA A 54 -0.53 23.75 -4.70
C ALA A 54 -0.74 25.11 -5.40
N ASP A 55 -1.00 25.07 -6.69
CA ASP A 55 -1.31 26.28 -7.48
C ASP A 55 -2.75 26.72 -7.24
N VAL A 56 -3.65 25.75 -7.04
CA VAL A 56 -5.06 25.97 -6.69
C VAL A 56 -5.45 25.06 -5.53
N ALA A 57 -6.32 25.53 -4.64
CA ALA A 57 -6.86 24.74 -3.54
C ALA A 57 -8.38 24.87 -3.46
N VAL A 58 -9.09 23.73 -3.43
CA VAL A 58 -10.56 23.68 -3.41
C VAL A 58 -11.05 22.94 -2.16
N CYS A 59 -11.90 23.58 -1.37
CA CYS A 59 -12.54 22.93 -0.23
C CYS A 59 -13.68 22.02 -0.72
N ILE A 60 -13.61 20.74 -0.41
CA ILE A 60 -14.57 19.73 -0.84
C ILE A 60 -15.56 19.29 0.25
N GLY A 61 -15.56 19.94 1.41
CA GLY A 61 -16.56 19.69 2.45
C GLY A 61 -16.05 19.62 3.88
N GLY A 62 -16.83 18.97 4.74
CA GLY A 62 -16.60 18.89 6.18
C GLY A 62 -15.45 17.97 6.60
N GLU A 63 -15.21 17.92 7.91
CA GLU A 63 -14.04 17.24 8.49
C GLU A 63 -14.01 15.72 8.30
N LYS A 64 -15.20 15.07 8.26
CA LYS A 64 -15.30 13.61 8.11
C LYS A 64 -15.04 13.20 6.67
N SER A 65 -14.36 12.07 6.47
CA SER A 65 -14.04 11.53 5.13
C SER A 65 -15.28 11.39 4.24
N ALA A 66 -16.40 10.91 4.78
CA ALA A 66 -17.66 10.77 4.04
C ALA A 66 -18.23 12.12 3.56
N GLN A 67 -17.83 13.22 4.17
CA GLN A 67 -18.30 14.58 3.80
C GLN A 67 -17.33 15.28 2.83
N SER A 68 -16.16 14.68 2.57
CA SER A 68 -15.09 15.29 1.79
C SER A 68 -14.37 14.26 0.89
N TYR A 69 -13.32 13.61 1.33
CA TYR A 69 -12.47 12.71 0.50
C TYR A 69 -13.15 11.44 0.00
N LEU A 70 -14.32 11.06 0.53
CA LEU A 70 -15.18 9.98 0.01
C LEU A 70 -16.44 10.54 -0.71
N ASN A 71 -16.54 11.85 -0.88
CA ASN A 71 -17.68 12.49 -1.54
C ASN A 71 -17.35 12.69 -3.03
N ILE A 72 -17.69 11.69 -3.85
CA ILE A 72 -17.46 11.70 -5.30
C ILE A 72 -18.00 12.98 -5.96
N PRO A 73 -19.26 13.39 -5.75
CA PRO A 73 -19.78 14.64 -6.34
C PRO A 73 -18.95 15.87 -6.02
N ALA A 74 -18.46 16.01 -4.78
CA ALA A 74 -17.66 17.17 -4.40
C ALA A 74 -16.27 17.18 -5.06
N ILE A 75 -15.65 15.99 -5.24
CA ILE A 75 -14.35 15.86 -5.93
C ILE A 75 -14.50 16.15 -7.43
N ILE A 76 -15.53 15.61 -8.06
CA ILE A 76 -15.82 15.88 -9.49
C ILE A 76 -16.13 17.36 -9.71
N ALA A 77 -16.96 17.98 -8.87
CA ALA A 77 -17.23 19.41 -8.96
C ALA A 77 -15.94 20.25 -8.80
N ALA A 78 -15.03 19.84 -7.91
CA ALA A 78 -13.72 20.50 -7.78
C ALA A 78 -12.89 20.37 -9.05
N ALA A 79 -12.89 19.20 -9.70
CA ALA A 79 -12.20 18.99 -10.97
C ALA A 79 -12.82 19.85 -12.10
N GLU A 80 -14.15 19.87 -12.21
CA GLU A 80 -14.86 20.64 -13.23
C GLU A 80 -14.65 22.17 -13.09
N VAL A 81 -14.74 22.72 -11.88
CA VAL A 81 -14.55 24.18 -11.67
C VAL A 81 -13.11 24.63 -11.86
N THR A 82 -12.17 23.70 -11.87
CA THR A 82 -10.75 23.95 -12.12
C THR A 82 -10.30 23.53 -13.51
N ASP A 83 -11.26 23.11 -14.36
CA ASP A 83 -11.02 22.67 -15.75
C ASP A 83 -9.93 21.60 -15.84
N ALA A 84 -10.05 20.56 -14.99
CA ALA A 84 -9.04 19.56 -14.79
C ALA A 84 -9.14 18.44 -15.83
N ASP A 85 -7.99 18.02 -16.38
CA ASP A 85 -7.89 16.95 -17.39
C ASP A 85 -7.80 15.55 -16.78
N ALA A 86 -7.21 15.43 -15.58
CA ALA A 86 -7.01 14.15 -14.90
C ALA A 86 -7.08 14.29 -13.39
N ILE A 87 -7.31 13.17 -12.70
CA ILE A 87 -7.31 13.10 -11.22
C ILE A 87 -6.25 12.09 -10.75
N PHE A 88 -5.36 12.53 -9.83
CA PHE A 88 -4.43 11.67 -9.13
C PHE A 88 -5.04 11.21 -7.79
N PRO A 89 -5.34 9.91 -7.61
CA PRO A 89 -6.03 9.41 -6.41
C PRO A 89 -5.09 9.13 -5.22
N GLY A 90 -3.79 8.91 -5.46
CA GLY A 90 -2.86 8.44 -4.44
C GLY A 90 -3.19 7.05 -3.92
N TYR A 91 -3.33 6.91 -2.60
CA TYR A 91 -3.73 5.68 -1.92
C TYR A 91 -4.80 5.95 -0.85
N GLY A 92 -5.61 4.92 -0.53
CA GLY A 92 -6.76 5.06 0.37
C GLY A 92 -7.91 5.86 -0.23
N PHE A 93 -8.92 6.20 0.55
CA PHE A 93 -10.14 6.90 0.12
C PHE A 93 -10.77 6.27 -1.15
N LEU A 94 -10.76 6.97 -2.28
CA LEU A 94 -11.38 6.54 -3.53
C LEU A 94 -10.39 5.91 -4.53
N SER A 95 -9.14 5.68 -4.15
CA SER A 95 -8.09 5.19 -5.05
C SER A 95 -8.36 3.79 -5.63
N GLU A 96 -9.19 2.98 -4.97
CA GLU A 96 -9.63 1.65 -5.43
C GLU A 96 -11.16 1.58 -5.58
N ASN A 97 -11.81 2.71 -5.80
CA ASN A 97 -13.26 2.77 -5.95
C ASN A 97 -13.67 2.78 -7.44
N GLU A 98 -14.16 1.65 -7.93
CA GLU A 98 -14.56 1.46 -9.34
C GLU A 98 -15.61 2.48 -9.80
N HIS A 99 -16.59 2.80 -8.92
CA HIS A 99 -17.62 3.77 -9.25
C HIS A 99 -17.03 5.19 -9.44
N PHE A 100 -15.99 5.54 -8.67
CA PHE A 100 -15.32 6.82 -8.87
C PHE A 100 -14.60 6.88 -10.21
N VAL A 101 -13.94 5.81 -10.64
CA VAL A 101 -13.32 5.73 -11.96
C VAL A 101 -14.35 5.89 -13.07
N GLU A 102 -15.48 5.16 -13.00
CA GLU A 102 -16.59 5.31 -13.96
C GLU A 102 -17.12 6.74 -14.04
N VAL A 103 -17.25 7.41 -12.90
CA VAL A 103 -17.72 8.80 -12.86
C VAL A 103 -16.69 9.72 -13.50
N CYS A 104 -15.40 9.58 -13.23
CA CYS A 104 -14.35 10.35 -13.91
C CYS A 104 -14.44 10.18 -15.43
N GLU A 105 -14.51 8.95 -15.93
CA GLU A 105 -14.62 8.64 -17.36
C GLU A 105 -15.84 9.32 -18.01
N LYS A 106 -17.01 9.26 -17.33
CA LYS A 106 -18.25 9.89 -17.81
C LYS A 106 -18.18 11.43 -17.89
N HIS A 107 -17.33 12.05 -17.07
CA HIS A 107 -17.08 13.49 -17.08
C HIS A 107 -15.90 13.89 -17.97
N GLY A 108 -15.27 12.93 -18.69
CA GLY A 108 -14.12 13.19 -19.55
C GLY A 108 -12.83 13.47 -18.79
N ILE A 109 -12.77 13.08 -17.52
CA ILE A 109 -11.62 13.27 -16.63
C ILE A 109 -10.82 11.97 -16.60
N THR A 110 -9.55 12.01 -16.92
CA THR A 110 -8.65 10.84 -16.86
C THR A 110 -8.36 10.46 -15.39
N PHE A 111 -8.72 9.25 -15.00
CA PHE A 111 -8.28 8.70 -13.71
C PHE A 111 -6.85 8.18 -13.82
N ILE A 112 -5.91 8.70 -13.03
CA ILE A 112 -4.50 8.26 -13.03
C ILE A 112 -4.39 6.95 -12.22
N GLY A 113 -4.61 5.85 -12.90
CA GLY A 113 -4.70 4.51 -12.32
C GLY A 113 -5.18 3.49 -13.34
N PRO A 114 -5.52 2.26 -12.91
CA PRO A 114 -6.02 1.22 -13.80
C PRO A 114 -7.47 1.50 -14.24
N SER A 115 -7.89 0.79 -15.31
CA SER A 115 -9.27 0.84 -15.78
C SER A 115 -10.27 0.23 -14.78
N THR A 116 -11.52 0.67 -14.86
CA THR A 116 -12.64 0.13 -14.07
C THR A 116 -12.73 -1.39 -14.16
N ALA A 117 -12.55 -1.97 -15.36
CA ALA A 117 -12.65 -3.41 -15.58
C ALA A 117 -11.60 -4.20 -14.78
N VAL A 118 -10.35 -3.73 -14.75
CA VAL A 118 -9.26 -4.38 -14.01
C VAL A 118 -9.42 -4.16 -12.51
N MET A 119 -9.85 -2.97 -12.10
CA MET A 119 -10.12 -2.68 -10.69
C MET A 119 -11.21 -3.60 -10.14
N ASN A 120 -12.32 -3.77 -10.84
CA ASN A 120 -13.41 -4.68 -10.49
C ASN A 120 -12.93 -6.15 -10.43
N LEU A 121 -12.10 -6.57 -11.41
CA LEU A 121 -11.55 -7.93 -11.45
C LEU A 121 -10.69 -8.25 -10.23
N MET A 122 -9.89 -7.29 -9.75
CA MET A 122 -8.94 -7.49 -8.66
C MET A 122 -9.51 -7.17 -7.27
N SER A 123 -10.62 -6.45 -7.17
CA SER A 123 -11.27 -6.12 -5.89
C SER A 123 -11.88 -7.34 -5.19
N ASP A 124 -12.38 -8.30 -5.94
CA ASP A 124 -12.90 -9.56 -5.42
C ASP A 124 -11.77 -10.57 -5.25
N LYS A 125 -11.39 -10.84 -4.00
CA LYS A 125 -10.26 -11.75 -3.68
C LYS A 125 -10.41 -13.16 -4.26
N SER A 126 -11.63 -13.68 -4.36
CA SER A 126 -11.86 -15.01 -4.91
C SER A 126 -11.65 -15.02 -6.42
N LYS A 127 -12.27 -14.07 -7.12
CA LYS A 127 -12.09 -13.91 -8.57
C LYS A 127 -10.64 -13.62 -8.94
N ALA A 128 -9.97 -12.74 -8.17
CA ALA A 128 -8.55 -12.44 -8.38
C ALA A 128 -7.70 -13.71 -8.28
N LYS A 129 -7.92 -14.57 -7.27
CA LYS A 129 -7.21 -15.85 -7.14
C LYS A 129 -7.48 -16.79 -8.32
N ASP A 130 -8.75 -16.92 -8.76
CA ASP A 130 -9.09 -17.77 -9.89
C ASP A 130 -8.43 -17.31 -11.19
N VAL A 131 -8.42 -16.00 -11.42
CA VAL A 131 -7.75 -15.39 -12.57
C VAL A 131 -6.24 -15.61 -12.51
N MET A 132 -5.62 -15.42 -11.33
CA MET A 132 -4.19 -15.65 -11.15
C MET A 132 -3.84 -17.14 -11.34
N LYS A 133 -4.65 -18.06 -10.81
CA LYS A 133 -4.50 -19.52 -11.02
C LYS A 133 -4.58 -19.86 -12.51
N ALA A 134 -5.55 -19.29 -13.24
CA ALA A 134 -5.66 -19.46 -14.68
C ALA A 134 -4.47 -18.90 -15.47
N ALA A 135 -3.86 -17.82 -14.97
CA ALA A 135 -2.63 -17.24 -15.50
C ALA A 135 -1.35 -18.04 -15.17
N GLY A 136 -1.48 -19.15 -14.42
CA GLY A 136 -0.33 -19.94 -13.96
C GLY A 136 0.45 -19.32 -12.81
N ILE A 137 -0.11 -18.34 -12.12
CA ILE A 137 0.51 -17.70 -10.96
C ILE A 137 0.25 -18.57 -9.72
N PRO A 138 1.28 -18.85 -8.89
CA PRO A 138 1.10 -19.62 -7.67
C PRO A 138 0.10 -18.94 -6.73
N VAL A 139 -0.94 -19.65 -6.33
CA VAL A 139 -1.91 -19.22 -5.30
C VAL A 139 -1.81 -20.16 -4.11
N ILE A 140 -2.22 -19.69 -2.91
CA ILE A 140 -2.24 -20.57 -1.73
C ILE A 140 -3.15 -21.77 -2.04
N PRO A 141 -2.63 -23.01 -1.94
CA PRO A 141 -3.44 -24.21 -2.13
C PRO A 141 -4.66 -24.21 -1.20
N GLY A 142 -5.85 -24.46 -1.75
CA GLY A 142 -7.08 -24.38 -0.99
C GLY A 142 -8.21 -25.18 -1.58
N SER A 143 -9.37 -25.15 -0.92
CA SER A 143 -10.59 -25.80 -1.41
C SER A 143 -11.09 -25.13 -2.69
N GLU A 144 -11.67 -25.91 -3.58
CA GLU A 144 -12.43 -25.40 -4.72
C GLU A 144 -13.84 -25.00 -4.27
N GLY A 145 -13.96 -23.76 -3.74
CA GLY A 145 -15.21 -23.26 -3.17
C GLY A 145 -15.44 -23.63 -1.71
N VAL A 146 -16.70 -23.60 -1.32
CA VAL A 146 -17.16 -23.82 0.05
C VAL A 146 -17.13 -25.29 0.41
N ILE A 147 -16.67 -25.60 1.62
CA ILE A 147 -16.73 -26.92 2.23
C ILE A 147 -18.11 -27.10 2.87
N THR A 148 -18.82 -28.14 2.48
CA THR A 148 -20.22 -28.34 2.87
C THR A 148 -20.42 -29.31 4.04
N ASN A 149 -19.41 -30.13 4.34
CA ASN A 149 -19.47 -31.13 5.41
C ASN A 149 -18.08 -31.53 5.92
N ILE A 150 -18.04 -32.28 7.03
CA ILE A 150 -16.81 -32.70 7.70
C ILE A 150 -15.97 -33.65 6.83
N GLU A 151 -16.60 -34.56 6.07
CA GLU A 151 -15.87 -35.50 5.23
C GLU A 151 -15.17 -34.81 4.06
N ASP A 152 -15.82 -33.81 3.45
CA ASP A 152 -15.17 -32.95 2.46
C ASP A 152 -14.00 -32.17 3.09
N ALA A 153 -14.17 -31.67 4.32
CA ALA A 153 -13.09 -31.00 5.04
C ALA A 153 -11.88 -31.90 5.24
N LYS A 154 -12.07 -33.15 5.68
CA LYS A 154 -11.00 -34.14 5.84
C LYS A 154 -10.29 -34.45 4.51
N LYS A 155 -11.07 -34.65 3.45
CA LYS A 155 -10.54 -34.94 2.11
C LYS A 155 -9.69 -33.78 1.61
N VAL A 156 -10.22 -32.57 1.62
CA VAL A 156 -9.52 -31.36 1.17
C VAL A 156 -8.26 -31.10 1.99
N ALA A 157 -8.33 -31.23 3.31
CA ALA A 157 -7.16 -31.05 4.18
C ALA A 157 -6.05 -32.04 3.88
N LYS A 158 -6.40 -33.31 3.55
CA LYS A 158 -5.44 -34.34 3.17
C LYS A 158 -4.80 -34.05 1.81
N GLU A 159 -5.56 -33.51 0.86
CA GLU A 159 -5.06 -33.12 -0.46
C GLU A 159 -4.11 -31.93 -0.38
N ILE A 160 -4.47 -30.89 0.40
CA ILE A 160 -3.64 -29.69 0.64
C ILE A 160 -2.42 -30.00 1.50
N GLY A 161 -2.54 -30.95 2.42
CA GLY A 161 -1.54 -31.30 3.45
C GLY A 161 -1.59 -30.34 4.65
N TYR A 162 -1.52 -30.92 5.87
CA TYR A 162 -1.48 -30.16 7.13
C TYR A 162 -0.19 -29.35 7.30
N PRO A 163 -0.23 -28.25 8.07
CA PRO A 163 -1.40 -27.62 8.66
C PRO A 163 -2.25 -26.89 7.61
N VAL A 164 -3.54 -26.78 7.91
CA VAL A 164 -4.49 -25.99 7.11
C VAL A 164 -5.18 -24.93 7.96
N ILE A 165 -5.78 -23.95 7.31
CA ILE A 165 -6.62 -22.94 7.98
C ILE A 165 -8.01 -22.95 7.37
N MET A 166 -9.03 -23.05 8.20
CA MET A 166 -10.42 -22.86 7.82
C MET A 166 -10.79 -21.40 8.01
N LYS A 167 -11.58 -20.87 7.07
CA LYS A 167 -12.00 -19.46 7.06
C LYS A 167 -13.47 -19.37 6.67
N ALA A 168 -14.20 -18.44 7.31
CA ALA A 168 -15.54 -18.07 6.90
C ALA A 168 -15.56 -17.43 5.51
N SER A 169 -16.45 -17.85 4.63
CA SER A 169 -16.57 -17.28 3.26
C SER A 169 -17.02 -15.81 3.29
N ALA A 170 -17.98 -15.48 4.16
CA ALA A 170 -18.48 -14.12 4.33
C ALA A 170 -17.67 -13.28 5.32
N GLY A 171 -16.53 -13.78 5.83
CA GLY A 171 -15.81 -13.23 6.97
C GLY A 171 -14.65 -12.28 6.59
N GLY A 172 -14.32 -11.41 7.55
CA GLY A 172 -13.15 -10.55 7.55
C GLY A 172 -12.63 -10.29 8.96
N GLY A 173 -11.41 -9.73 9.08
CA GLY A 173 -10.85 -9.34 10.38
C GLY A 173 -10.48 -10.49 11.33
N GLY A 174 -10.30 -11.71 10.80
CA GLY A 174 -9.84 -12.86 11.60
C GLY A 174 -10.91 -13.64 12.33
N ARG A 175 -12.18 -13.28 12.22
CA ARG A 175 -13.30 -14.04 12.78
C ARG A 175 -13.64 -15.26 11.91
N GLY A 176 -14.01 -16.38 12.54
CA GLY A 176 -14.29 -17.62 11.84
C GLY A 176 -13.06 -18.30 11.24
N MET A 177 -11.86 -18.00 11.75
CA MET A 177 -10.61 -18.64 11.34
C MET A 177 -10.15 -19.66 12.37
N ARG A 178 -9.78 -20.88 11.90
CA ARG A 178 -9.24 -21.94 12.77
C ARG A 178 -8.09 -22.63 12.04
N VAL A 179 -6.93 -22.64 12.70
CA VAL A 179 -5.77 -23.43 12.24
C VAL A 179 -5.93 -24.87 12.72
N VAL A 180 -5.68 -25.81 11.82
CA VAL A 180 -5.77 -27.26 12.05
C VAL A 180 -4.41 -27.87 11.77
N GLU A 181 -3.73 -28.31 12.82
CA GLU A 181 -2.36 -28.84 12.73
C GLU A 181 -2.35 -30.29 12.17
N ASP A 182 -3.38 -31.07 12.46
CA ASP A 182 -3.52 -32.44 12.02
C ASP A 182 -4.99 -32.90 11.94
N GLU A 183 -5.24 -34.09 11.42
CA GLU A 183 -6.57 -34.62 11.13
C GLU A 183 -7.46 -34.76 12.39
N SER A 184 -6.87 -34.98 13.56
CA SER A 184 -7.64 -35.20 14.81
C SER A 184 -8.43 -33.96 15.25
N TYR A 185 -8.00 -32.75 14.84
CA TYR A 185 -8.65 -31.50 15.21
C TYR A 185 -9.68 -30.99 14.19
N ILE A 186 -9.79 -31.63 13.00
CA ILE A 186 -10.51 -31.06 11.85
C ILE A 186 -12.01 -30.91 12.11
N GLU A 187 -12.63 -31.91 12.75
CA GLU A 187 -14.07 -31.93 13.05
C GLU A 187 -14.45 -30.79 14.01
N ASN A 188 -13.72 -30.67 15.12
CA ASN A 188 -13.95 -29.62 16.10
C ASN A 188 -13.70 -28.24 15.51
N ALA A 189 -12.68 -28.10 14.68
CA ALA A 189 -12.35 -26.84 14.01
C ALA A 189 -13.42 -26.43 12.99
N TYR A 190 -13.94 -27.39 12.21
CA TYR A 190 -15.00 -27.13 11.24
C TYR A 190 -16.29 -26.66 11.93
N LEU A 191 -16.75 -27.41 12.93
CA LEU A 191 -17.97 -27.05 13.69
C LEU A 191 -17.85 -25.70 14.36
N ALA A 192 -16.71 -25.42 14.99
CA ALA A 192 -16.48 -24.14 15.67
C ALA A 192 -16.39 -22.97 14.67
N ALA A 193 -15.68 -23.14 13.54
CA ALA A 193 -15.56 -22.09 12.53
C ALA A 193 -16.91 -21.79 11.86
N SER A 194 -17.67 -22.84 11.49
CA SER A 194 -18.99 -22.68 10.87
C SER A 194 -20.00 -22.03 11.80
N SER A 195 -20.05 -22.45 13.08
CA SER A 195 -20.95 -21.86 14.08
C SER A 195 -20.60 -20.37 14.35
N GLU A 196 -19.32 -20.04 14.43
CA GLU A 196 -18.88 -18.64 14.60
C GLU A 196 -19.21 -17.80 13.37
N ALA A 197 -19.02 -18.34 12.17
CA ALA A 197 -19.35 -17.68 10.92
C ALA A 197 -20.86 -17.41 10.80
N GLU A 198 -21.69 -18.40 11.08
CA GLU A 198 -23.15 -18.27 11.11
C GLU A 198 -23.60 -17.20 12.11
N SER A 199 -23.05 -17.21 13.32
CA SER A 199 -23.38 -16.23 14.35
C SER A 199 -22.95 -14.81 14.04
N ALA A 200 -21.78 -14.64 13.36
CA ALA A 200 -21.18 -13.33 13.11
C ALA A 200 -21.66 -12.70 11.79
N PHE A 201 -21.99 -13.53 10.79
CA PHE A 201 -22.23 -13.07 9.42
C PHE A 201 -23.55 -13.56 8.82
N GLY A 202 -24.26 -14.46 9.53
CA GLY A 202 -25.48 -15.10 9.01
C GLY A 202 -25.23 -16.13 7.90
N ASP A 203 -23.97 -16.55 7.72
CA ASP A 203 -23.53 -17.53 6.73
C ASP A 203 -22.42 -18.39 7.33
N GLY A 204 -22.73 -19.67 7.61
CA GLY A 204 -21.80 -20.66 8.15
C GLY A 204 -20.86 -21.29 7.14
N SER A 205 -20.82 -20.78 5.92
CA SER A 205 -20.00 -21.30 4.84
C SER A 205 -18.49 -21.13 5.13
N ILE A 206 -17.75 -22.24 4.99
CA ILE A 206 -16.31 -22.31 5.28
C ILE A 206 -15.56 -22.72 4.01
N TYR A 207 -14.42 -22.10 3.79
CA TYR A 207 -13.40 -22.58 2.87
C TYR A 207 -12.09 -22.89 3.61
N MET A 208 -11.19 -23.62 2.98
CA MET A 208 -9.94 -24.07 3.57
C MET A 208 -8.75 -23.68 2.69
N GLU A 209 -7.65 -23.31 3.34
CA GLU A 209 -6.39 -23.04 2.66
C GLU A 209 -5.23 -23.69 3.42
N LYS A 210 -4.12 -23.91 2.72
CA LYS A 210 -2.83 -24.24 3.35
C LYS A 210 -2.46 -23.16 4.37
N TYR A 211 -2.16 -23.57 5.59
CA TYR A 211 -1.62 -22.65 6.58
C TYR A 211 -0.13 -22.49 6.40
N ILE A 212 0.30 -21.28 6.09
CA ILE A 212 1.72 -20.93 5.95
C ILE A 212 2.24 -20.55 7.33
N LYS A 213 3.19 -21.35 7.84
CA LYS A 213 3.90 -21.06 9.08
C LYS A 213 4.93 -19.97 8.80
N LYS A 214 5.07 -19.01 9.73
CA LYS A 214 6.02 -17.90 9.63
C LYS A 214 6.04 -17.22 8.24
N PRO A 215 4.90 -16.74 7.76
CA PRO A 215 4.83 -16.14 6.44
C PRO A 215 5.60 -14.82 6.39
N ARG A 216 6.29 -14.58 5.26
CA ARG A 216 6.82 -13.26 4.91
C ARG A 216 5.88 -12.61 3.90
N HIS A 217 5.65 -11.32 4.09
CA HIS A 217 4.86 -10.52 3.16
C HIS A 217 5.81 -9.85 2.17
N ILE A 218 5.84 -10.40 0.96
CA ILE A 218 6.68 -9.91 -0.14
C ILE A 218 5.76 -9.34 -1.21
N GLU A 219 6.12 -8.19 -1.73
CA GLU A 219 5.29 -7.52 -2.74
C GLU A 219 6.11 -7.02 -3.93
N MET A 220 5.48 -6.97 -5.08
CA MET A 220 6.10 -6.59 -6.34
C MET A 220 5.51 -5.31 -6.89
N GLN A 221 6.35 -4.27 -6.98
CA GLN A 221 5.97 -3.03 -7.63
C GLN A 221 6.04 -3.18 -9.15
N ILE A 222 4.92 -2.97 -9.83
CA ILE A 222 4.87 -2.93 -11.29
C ILE A 222 4.35 -1.57 -11.77
N VAL A 223 4.69 -1.24 -13.00
CA VAL A 223 4.03 -0.20 -13.81
C VAL A 223 3.82 -0.77 -15.19
N ALA A 224 2.66 -0.52 -15.79
CA ALA A 224 2.31 -0.98 -17.12
C ALA A 224 1.68 0.15 -17.94
N ASP A 225 1.91 0.16 -19.24
CA ASP A 225 1.30 1.10 -20.18
C ASP A 225 0.20 0.44 -21.04
N LYS A 226 -0.56 1.26 -21.73
CA LYS A 226 -1.63 0.80 -22.63
C LYS A 226 -1.13 0.03 -23.86
N TYR A 227 0.16 0.04 -24.13
CA TYR A 227 0.79 -0.65 -25.26
C TYR A 227 1.24 -2.07 -24.91
N GLY A 228 1.11 -2.45 -23.63
CA GLY A 228 1.47 -3.78 -23.12
C GLY A 228 2.91 -3.89 -22.65
N ASN A 229 3.64 -2.76 -22.56
CA ASN A 229 4.92 -2.74 -21.87
C ASN A 229 4.69 -2.82 -20.36
N VAL A 230 5.51 -3.60 -19.69
CA VAL A 230 5.45 -3.81 -18.25
C VAL A 230 6.86 -3.72 -17.70
N ILE A 231 7.05 -2.89 -16.69
CA ILE A 231 8.28 -2.83 -15.90
C ILE A 231 8.01 -3.19 -14.45
N HIS A 232 9.01 -3.69 -13.76
CA HIS A 232 9.01 -3.85 -12.31
C HIS A 232 10.12 -3.01 -11.68
N LEU A 233 9.86 -2.52 -10.46
CA LEU A 233 10.79 -1.72 -9.68
C LEU A 233 11.32 -2.49 -8.45
N GLY A 234 11.43 -3.80 -8.59
CA GLY A 234 11.87 -4.72 -7.54
C GLY A 234 10.76 -5.10 -6.56
N GLU A 235 11.15 -5.98 -5.65
CA GLU A 235 10.30 -6.44 -4.57
C GLU A 235 10.57 -5.67 -3.28
N ARG A 236 9.53 -5.64 -2.42
CA ARG A 236 9.59 -5.11 -1.05
C ARG A 236 9.28 -6.23 -0.05
N ASP A 237 9.89 -6.16 1.12
CA ASP A 237 9.51 -6.96 2.27
C ASP A 237 8.75 -6.08 3.26
N CYS A 238 7.49 -6.41 3.49
CA CYS A 238 6.56 -5.69 4.34
C CYS A 238 6.08 -6.53 5.52
N SER A 239 6.90 -7.49 5.96
CA SER A 239 6.53 -8.45 7.01
C SER A 239 6.46 -7.83 8.41
N LEU A 240 7.17 -6.73 8.69
CA LEU A 240 7.06 -6.06 9.98
C LEU A 240 5.79 -5.22 10.05
N GLN A 241 4.74 -5.87 10.49
CA GLN A 241 3.39 -5.31 10.58
C GLN A 241 2.72 -5.64 11.92
N ARG A 242 1.79 -4.82 12.31
CA ARG A 242 0.96 -5.01 13.50
C ARG A 242 -0.51 -4.95 13.13
N ARG A 243 -1.27 -6.02 13.40
CA ARG A 243 -2.69 -6.11 13.02
C ARG A 243 -2.92 -5.76 11.54
N HIS A 244 -2.08 -6.30 10.66
CA HIS A 244 -2.07 -6.05 9.21
C HIS A 244 -1.73 -4.60 8.79
N GLN A 245 -1.26 -3.75 9.71
CA GLN A 245 -0.68 -2.45 9.37
C GLN A 245 0.84 -2.58 9.28
N LYS A 246 1.39 -2.34 8.11
CA LYS A 246 2.83 -2.30 7.84
C LYS A 246 3.45 -1.14 8.64
N LEU A 247 4.62 -1.36 9.23
CA LEU A 247 5.33 -0.37 10.05
C LEU A 247 6.74 -0.09 9.56
N ILE A 248 7.43 -1.14 9.06
CA ILE A 248 8.77 -1.05 8.47
C ILE A 248 8.74 -1.85 7.18
N GLU A 249 9.19 -1.23 6.11
CA GLU A 249 9.28 -1.81 4.78
C GLU A 249 10.71 -1.69 4.26
N GLU A 250 11.17 -2.69 3.53
CA GLU A 250 12.51 -2.67 2.96
C GLU A 250 12.53 -3.22 1.52
N SER A 251 13.45 -2.74 0.72
CA SER A 251 13.71 -3.20 -0.65
C SER A 251 15.22 -3.24 -0.89
N PRO A 252 15.75 -4.33 -1.50
CA PRO A 252 15.07 -5.57 -1.87
C PRO A 252 14.81 -6.49 -0.66
N ALA A 253 13.94 -7.49 -0.84
CA ALA A 253 13.69 -8.51 0.16
C ALA A 253 14.89 -9.46 0.29
N ILE A 254 15.58 -9.46 1.43
CA ILE A 254 16.80 -10.28 1.63
C ILE A 254 16.51 -11.76 1.89
N LEU A 255 15.24 -12.12 2.12
CA LEU A 255 14.81 -13.51 2.18
C LEU A 255 15.09 -14.25 0.86
N LEU A 256 14.94 -13.57 -0.27
CA LEU A 256 14.99 -14.14 -1.60
C LEU A 256 16.43 -14.24 -2.11
N ASP A 257 16.82 -15.44 -2.58
CA ASP A 257 17.99 -15.59 -3.41
C ASP A 257 17.73 -15.10 -4.84
N GLU A 258 18.77 -14.99 -5.63
CA GLU A 258 18.71 -14.42 -6.98
C GLU A 258 17.80 -15.21 -7.93
N GLU A 259 17.73 -16.52 -7.80
CA GLU A 259 16.88 -17.39 -8.63
C GLU A 259 15.40 -17.17 -8.29
N THR A 260 15.06 -17.21 -7.01
CA THR A 260 13.68 -16.97 -6.51
C THR A 260 13.22 -15.56 -6.86
N ARG A 261 14.12 -14.56 -6.72
CA ARG A 261 13.85 -13.16 -7.09
C ARG A 261 13.49 -13.03 -8.56
N LYS A 262 14.31 -13.58 -9.46
CA LYS A 262 14.02 -13.57 -10.91
C LYS A 262 12.71 -14.25 -11.24
N LYS A 263 12.41 -15.37 -10.60
CA LYS A 263 11.14 -16.07 -10.78
C LYS A 263 9.94 -15.21 -10.32
N LEU A 264 10.06 -14.55 -9.16
CA LEU A 264 9.01 -13.66 -8.64
C LEU A 264 8.78 -12.46 -9.59
N HIS A 265 9.86 -11.82 -10.06
CA HIS A 265 9.77 -10.72 -11.03
C HIS A 265 9.06 -11.15 -12.32
N ALA A 266 9.48 -12.28 -12.90
CA ALA A 266 8.84 -12.82 -14.10
C ALA A 266 7.36 -13.16 -13.87
N THR A 267 7.03 -13.70 -12.71
CA THR A 267 5.65 -14.03 -12.31
C THR A 267 4.77 -12.78 -12.25
N ALA A 268 5.25 -11.70 -11.63
CA ALA A 268 4.50 -10.45 -11.56
C ALA A 268 4.29 -9.81 -12.94
N VAL A 269 5.31 -9.81 -13.80
CA VAL A 269 5.19 -9.32 -15.18
C VAL A 269 4.18 -10.17 -15.99
N GLN A 270 4.22 -11.50 -15.84
CA GLN A 270 3.26 -12.40 -16.48
C GLN A 270 1.83 -12.10 -16.02
N ALA A 271 1.60 -11.97 -14.71
CA ALA A 271 0.31 -11.64 -14.14
C ALA A 271 -0.22 -10.31 -14.68
N THR A 272 0.62 -9.27 -14.69
CA THR A 272 0.30 -7.92 -15.19
C THR A 272 -0.18 -7.97 -16.65
N LYS A 273 0.57 -8.66 -17.51
CA LYS A 273 0.21 -8.83 -18.94
C LYS A 273 -1.08 -9.62 -19.13
N TYR A 274 -1.29 -10.67 -18.33
CA TYR A 274 -2.48 -11.53 -18.43
C TYR A 274 -3.77 -10.76 -18.15
N ILE A 275 -3.79 -9.90 -17.13
CA ILE A 275 -4.94 -9.08 -16.76
C ILE A 275 -5.03 -7.77 -17.54
N LYS A 276 -4.06 -7.50 -18.43
CA LYS A 276 -3.95 -6.24 -19.18
C LYS A 276 -3.99 -5.01 -18.26
N TYR A 277 -3.21 -5.08 -17.19
CA TYR A 277 -3.11 -3.99 -16.23
C TYR A 277 -2.51 -2.74 -16.85
N GLU A 278 -2.96 -1.57 -16.43
CA GLU A 278 -2.39 -0.28 -16.77
C GLU A 278 -2.09 0.54 -15.52
N ASN A 279 -1.08 1.39 -15.58
CA ASN A 279 -0.57 2.24 -14.53
C ASN A 279 0.19 1.49 -13.42
N ALA A 280 0.39 2.14 -12.27
CA ALA A 280 1.12 1.53 -11.15
C ALA A 280 0.23 0.61 -10.32
N GLY A 281 0.76 -0.54 -9.95
CA GLY A 281 0.09 -1.51 -9.09
C GLY A 281 1.09 -2.37 -8.33
N THR A 282 0.61 -3.11 -7.35
CA THR A 282 1.44 -3.99 -6.52
C THR A 282 0.79 -5.34 -6.35
N PHE A 283 1.51 -6.39 -6.72
CA PHE A 283 1.14 -7.76 -6.37
C PHE A 283 1.70 -8.12 -5.01
N GLU A 284 0.86 -8.55 -4.10
CA GLU A 284 1.24 -9.02 -2.77
C GLU A 284 1.28 -10.54 -2.72
N PHE A 285 2.37 -11.07 -2.16
CA PHE A 285 2.61 -12.50 -2.01
C PHE A 285 2.93 -12.86 -0.56
N LEU A 286 2.52 -14.06 -0.15
CA LEU A 286 3.08 -14.69 1.04
C LEU A 286 4.20 -15.64 0.63
N ALA A 287 5.38 -15.49 1.25
CA ALA A 287 6.48 -16.42 1.08
C ALA A 287 6.59 -17.33 2.32
N ASP A 288 6.80 -18.63 2.12
CA ASP A 288 7.05 -19.60 3.19
C ASP A 288 8.54 -19.71 3.53
N GLU A 289 8.87 -20.54 4.53
CA GLU A 289 10.27 -20.80 4.95
C GLU A 289 11.10 -21.49 3.86
N GLN A 290 10.46 -22.15 2.88
CA GLN A 290 11.10 -22.77 1.72
C GLN A 290 11.24 -21.81 0.55
N LYS A 291 10.87 -20.54 0.74
CA LYS A 291 10.90 -19.47 -0.27
C LYS A 291 9.90 -19.68 -1.44
N ASN A 292 8.89 -20.57 -1.28
CA ASN A 292 7.78 -20.58 -2.20
C ASN A 292 6.95 -19.32 -1.95
N PHE A 293 6.45 -18.71 -3.01
CA PHE A 293 5.59 -17.53 -2.91
C PHE A 293 4.22 -17.80 -3.52
N TYR A 294 3.21 -17.24 -2.89
CA TYR A 294 1.80 -17.45 -3.24
C TYR A 294 1.11 -16.11 -3.33
N PHE A 295 0.41 -15.86 -4.42
CA PHE A 295 -0.38 -14.65 -4.61
C PHE A 295 -1.44 -14.53 -3.49
N MET A 296 -1.51 -13.35 -2.90
CA MET A 296 -2.48 -13.00 -1.86
C MET A 296 -3.53 -12.04 -2.40
N GLU A 297 -3.11 -10.91 -2.93
CA GLU A 297 -3.98 -9.89 -3.51
C GLU A 297 -3.18 -8.94 -4.41
N MET A 298 -3.88 -8.10 -5.15
CA MET A 298 -3.28 -7.00 -5.90
C MET A 298 -3.87 -5.69 -5.42
N ASN A 299 -3.01 -4.73 -5.10
CA ASN A 299 -3.42 -3.35 -4.87
C ASN A 299 -3.35 -2.60 -6.20
N THR A 300 -4.51 -2.13 -6.66
CA THR A 300 -4.68 -1.48 -7.96
C THR A 300 -4.43 0.02 -7.89
N ARG A 301 -3.40 0.42 -7.16
CA ARG A 301 -3.01 1.80 -6.84
C ARG A 301 -1.57 1.90 -6.42
N LEU A 302 -1.11 3.13 -6.24
CA LEU A 302 0.13 3.42 -5.51
C LEU A 302 0.02 2.95 -4.05
N GLN A 303 1.10 2.44 -3.48
CA GLN A 303 1.15 2.07 -2.07
C GLN A 303 1.91 3.11 -1.22
N VAL A 304 1.68 3.08 0.11
CA VAL A 304 2.37 3.97 1.07
C VAL A 304 3.87 3.83 0.95
N GLU A 305 4.35 2.59 0.85
CA GLU A 305 5.76 2.14 0.85
C GLU A 305 6.45 2.22 -0.52
N HIS A 306 5.82 2.87 -1.52
CA HIS A 306 6.46 3.08 -2.83
C HIS A 306 7.85 3.74 -2.76
N PRO A 307 8.15 4.60 -1.77
CA PRO A 307 9.45 5.26 -1.71
C PRO A 307 10.65 4.32 -1.63
N VAL A 308 10.55 3.13 -1.00
CA VAL A 308 11.69 2.21 -0.97
C VAL A 308 12.01 1.65 -2.36
N SER A 309 10.99 1.43 -3.21
CA SER A 309 11.21 1.06 -4.61
C SER A 309 11.80 2.21 -5.44
N GLU A 310 11.37 3.44 -5.21
CA GLU A 310 11.96 4.63 -5.84
C GLU A 310 13.43 4.78 -5.47
N MET A 311 13.78 4.60 -4.19
CA MET A 311 15.17 4.76 -3.72
C MET A 311 16.12 3.71 -4.30
N VAL A 312 15.68 2.47 -4.54
CA VAL A 312 16.54 1.43 -5.12
C VAL A 312 16.58 1.46 -6.64
N SER A 313 15.55 1.99 -7.31
CA SER A 313 15.44 2.05 -8.78
C SER A 313 15.87 3.39 -9.37
N GLY A 314 15.84 4.46 -8.57
CA GLY A 314 16.05 5.82 -9.05
C GLY A 314 14.89 6.39 -9.89
N VAL A 315 13.71 5.73 -9.85
CA VAL A 315 12.54 6.10 -10.67
C VAL A 315 11.50 6.80 -9.80
N ASP A 316 10.95 7.92 -10.25
CA ASP A 316 9.77 8.56 -9.66
C ASP A 316 8.51 7.84 -10.18
N ILE A 317 7.83 7.10 -9.29
CA ILE A 317 6.64 6.31 -9.66
C ILE A 317 5.46 7.22 -9.98
N ILE A 318 5.31 8.34 -9.28
CA ILE A 318 4.22 9.30 -9.54
C ILE A 318 4.39 9.95 -10.91
N GLU A 319 5.61 10.30 -11.30
CA GLU A 319 5.90 10.79 -12.63
C GLU A 319 5.52 9.77 -13.71
N LEU A 320 5.92 8.49 -13.53
CA LEU A 320 5.52 7.43 -14.45
C LEU A 320 4.01 7.23 -14.52
N MET A 321 3.30 7.30 -13.38
CA MET A 321 1.85 7.20 -13.35
C MET A 321 1.17 8.27 -14.20
N ILE A 322 1.65 9.50 -14.11
CA ILE A 322 1.13 10.64 -14.88
C ILE A 322 1.44 10.45 -16.36
N LYS A 323 2.69 10.13 -16.72
CA LYS A 323 3.13 9.89 -18.12
C LYS A 323 2.32 8.77 -18.79
N VAL A 324 2.12 7.66 -18.08
CA VAL A 324 1.28 6.55 -18.59
C VAL A 324 -0.16 7.01 -18.84
N ALA A 325 -0.74 7.77 -17.93
CA ALA A 325 -2.09 8.31 -18.08
C ALA A 325 -2.19 9.30 -19.27
N GLU A 326 -1.13 10.01 -19.59
CA GLU A 326 -0.98 10.87 -20.78
C GLU A 326 -0.74 10.06 -22.07
N GLY A 327 -0.52 8.75 -21.94
CA GLY A 327 -0.33 7.84 -23.06
C GLY A 327 1.11 7.72 -23.54
N GLU A 328 2.09 8.10 -22.72
CA GLU A 328 3.49 7.83 -22.99
C GLU A 328 3.83 6.34 -22.82
N GLU A 329 4.78 5.86 -23.59
CA GLU A 329 5.33 4.51 -23.43
C GLU A 329 6.31 4.44 -22.26
N LEU A 330 6.30 3.31 -21.55
CA LEU A 330 7.28 3.05 -20.50
C LEU A 330 8.68 2.86 -21.04
N PRO A 331 9.72 3.25 -20.27
CA PRO A 331 11.11 2.90 -20.62
C PRO A 331 11.29 1.38 -20.60
N PRO A 332 12.24 0.83 -21.38
CA PRO A 332 12.50 -0.60 -21.37
C PRO A 332 13.04 -1.05 -20.00
N GLN A 333 12.63 -2.26 -19.53
CA GLN A 333 13.04 -2.81 -18.24
C GLN A 333 14.57 -2.76 -18.03
N ASP A 334 15.35 -3.02 -19.08
CA ASP A 334 16.82 -3.07 -18.99
C ASP A 334 17.47 -1.70 -18.70
N SER A 335 16.74 -0.61 -18.88
CA SER A 335 17.21 0.74 -18.50
C SER A 335 17.12 0.98 -16.99
N ILE A 336 16.32 0.20 -16.26
CA ILE A 336 16.09 0.35 -14.82
C ILE A 336 17.11 -0.51 -14.08
N LYS A 337 17.95 0.14 -13.27
CA LYS A 337 18.98 -0.55 -12.47
C LYS A 337 18.60 -0.50 -10.99
N LEU A 338 18.31 -1.66 -10.44
CA LEU A 338 18.07 -1.79 -9.00
C LEU A 338 19.42 -1.86 -8.28
N SER A 339 19.61 -1.03 -7.25
CA SER A 339 20.89 -0.97 -6.52
C SER A 339 20.70 -0.61 -5.06
N GLY A 340 21.59 -1.15 -4.22
CA GLY A 340 21.63 -0.86 -2.79
C GLY A 340 20.47 -1.46 -2.02
N HIS A 341 20.15 -0.84 -0.88
CA HIS A 341 19.09 -1.27 0.02
C HIS A 341 18.41 -0.06 0.63
N SER A 342 17.08 -0.04 0.60
CA SER A 342 16.27 1.02 1.19
C SER A 342 15.39 0.48 2.30
N ILE A 343 15.22 1.27 3.35
CA ILE A 343 14.32 1.00 4.48
C ILE A 343 13.41 2.21 4.67
N GLU A 344 12.13 1.97 4.85
CA GLU A 344 11.12 2.95 5.26
C GLU A 344 10.64 2.62 6.67
N CYS A 345 10.45 3.66 7.49
CA CYS A 345 9.75 3.60 8.77
C CYS A 345 8.54 4.52 8.72
N ARG A 346 7.35 3.99 8.97
CA ARG A 346 6.12 4.80 9.07
C ARG A 346 6.09 5.54 10.39
N ILE A 347 6.09 6.86 10.33
CA ILE A 347 5.97 7.72 11.51
C ILE A 347 4.49 8.04 11.71
N THR A 348 3.91 7.43 12.73
CA THR A 348 2.49 7.63 13.08
C THR A 348 2.34 8.42 14.37
N ALA A 349 1.25 9.18 14.49
CA ALA A 349 0.85 9.89 15.71
C ALA A 349 0.19 8.90 16.67
N GLU A 350 0.98 8.02 17.27
CA GLU A 350 0.55 6.93 18.14
C GLU A 350 1.51 6.73 19.32
N ASP A 351 0.98 6.17 20.41
CA ASP A 351 1.82 5.74 21.53
C ASP A 351 2.77 4.62 21.08
N PRO A 352 4.09 4.75 21.26
CA PRO A 352 5.08 3.81 20.73
C PRO A 352 5.05 2.41 21.35
N VAL A 353 4.29 2.20 22.42
CA VAL A 353 4.16 0.91 23.13
C VAL A 353 2.78 0.30 22.89
N LYS A 354 1.72 1.09 23.09
CA LYS A 354 0.33 0.64 22.99
C LYS A 354 -0.23 0.78 21.58
N PHE A 355 0.38 1.61 20.74
CA PHE A 355 -0.10 1.96 19.40
C PHE A 355 -1.53 2.51 19.39
N LEU A 356 -1.86 3.28 20.42
CA LEU A 356 -3.10 4.02 20.48
C LEU A 356 -2.91 5.38 19.80
N PRO A 357 -3.86 5.81 18.96
CA PRO A 357 -3.81 7.12 18.30
C PRO A 357 -3.60 8.26 19.31
N ASN A 358 -2.75 9.19 18.95
CA ASN A 358 -2.43 10.36 19.75
C ASN A 358 -2.51 11.64 18.91
N PRO A 359 -3.71 12.03 18.43
CA PRO A 359 -3.90 13.26 17.69
C PRO A 359 -3.61 14.47 18.59
N GLY A 360 -3.24 15.60 17.99
CA GLY A 360 -2.95 16.81 18.77
C GLY A 360 -2.03 17.78 18.05
N LYS A 361 -1.64 18.84 18.76
CA LYS A 361 -0.79 19.91 18.21
C LYS A 361 0.68 19.53 18.31
N ILE A 362 1.35 19.51 17.18
CA ILE A 362 2.82 19.37 17.08
C ILE A 362 3.46 20.68 17.56
N LYS A 363 4.28 20.60 18.60
CA LYS A 363 5.04 21.74 19.11
C LYS A 363 6.38 21.89 18.42
N GLN A 364 7.05 20.78 18.17
CA GLN A 364 8.35 20.71 17.52
C GLN A 364 8.33 19.61 16.46
N TRP A 365 8.95 19.89 15.33
CA TRP A 365 9.11 18.98 14.20
C TRP A 365 10.46 19.25 13.57
N ILE A 366 11.46 18.44 13.94
CA ILE A 366 12.81 18.50 13.39
C ILE A 366 13.05 17.21 12.63
N VAL A 367 13.22 17.33 11.32
CA VAL A 367 13.44 16.18 10.45
C VAL A 367 14.93 15.86 10.33
N PRO A 368 15.30 14.58 10.23
CA PRO A 368 16.67 14.17 9.95
C PRO A 368 17.10 14.57 8.55
N GLY A 369 18.42 14.63 8.35
CA GLY A 369 19.02 14.95 7.06
C GLY A 369 20.23 14.10 6.71
N GLY A 370 20.96 14.55 5.70
CA GLY A 370 22.16 13.89 5.19
C GLY A 370 21.93 13.11 3.90
N LYS A 371 23.03 12.57 3.32
CA LYS A 371 22.99 11.85 2.05
C LYS A 371 22.07 10.64 2.15
N ASP A 372 21.18 10.50 1.16
CA ASP A 372 20.25 9.38 1.03
C ASP A 372 19.30 9.19 2.25
N VAL A 373 18.90 10.31 2.85
CA VAL A 373 17.84 10.38 3.86
C VAL A 373 16.71 11.23 3.30
N ARG A 374 15.52 10.65 3.24
CA ARG A 374 14.28 11.27 2.72
C ARG A 374 13.21 11.24 3.78
N VAL A 375 12.47 12.34 3.91
CA VAL A 375 11.27 12.42 4.75
C VAL A 375 10.10 12.89 3.91
N ASP A 376 9.10 12.03 3.77
CA ASP A 376 7.83 12.39 3.16
C ASP A 376 6.85 12.71 4.28
N SER A 377 6.46 13.98 4.39
CA SER A 377 5.56 14.44 5.45
C SER A 377 4.93 15.79 5.08
N HIS A 378 3.76 16.03 5.62
CA HIS A 378 3.02 17.30 5.53
C HIS A 378 3.03 18.07 6.86
N CYS A 379 3.73 17.56 7.87
CA CYS A 379 3.76 18.13 9.21
C CYS A 379 4.75 19.29 9.35
N TYR A 380 4.47 20.17 10.30
CA TYR A 380 5.28 21.32 10.65
C TYR A 380 4.99 21.75 12.11
N PRO A 381 5.84 22.55 12.76
CA PRO A 381 5.56 23.09 14.09
C PRO A 381 4.29 23.94 14.09
N GLY A 382 3.33 23.58 14.95
CA GLY A 382 2.03 24.24 15.02
C GLY A 382 0.90 23.46 14.34
N TYR A 383 1.19 22.49 13.45
CA TYR A 383 0.18 21.65 12.82
C TYR A 383 -0.60 20.84 13.85
N ILE A 384 -1.90 20.72 13.64
CA ILE A 384 -2.80 19.90 14.47
C ILE A 384 -3.12 18.63 13.69
N VAL A 385 -2.64 17.49 14.19
CA VAL A 385 -2.99 16.18 13.64
C VAL A 385 -4.47 15.92 13.93
N PRO A 386 -5.32 15.84 12.89
CA PRO A 386 -6.76 15.67 13.09
C PRO A 386 -7.10 14.24 13.51
N PRO A 387 -8.14 14.03 14.34
CA PRO A 387 -8.58 12.70 14.77
C PRO A 387 -9.44 11.97 13.74
N HIS A 388 -9.71 12.58 12.58
CA HIS A 388 -10.69 12.10 11.60
C HIS A 388 -10.11 11.17 10.54
N TYR A 389 -8.77 11.05 10.48
CA TYR A 389 -8.03 10.34 9.44
C TYR A 389 -7.00 9.39 10.05
N ASP A 390 -6.31 8.65 9.19
CA ASP A 390 -5.22 7.78 9.61
C ASP A 390 -4.14 8.56 10.40
N SER A 391 -3.48 7.85 11.29
CA SER A 391 -2.45 8.40 12.17
C SER A 391 -1.11 8.67 11.49
N LEU A 392 -0.92 8.29 10.22
CA LEU A 392 0.32 8.48 9.47
C LEU A 392 0.62 9.98 9.30
N ILE A 393 1.73 10.44 9.85
CA ILE A 393 2.17 11.83 9.80
C ILE A 393 3.45 12.03 8.99
N GLY A 394 4.11 10.95 8.65
CA GLY A 394 5.30 10.99 7.80
C GLY A 394 5.91 9.62 7.59
N LYS A 395 6.82 9.54 6.64
CA LYS A 395 7.65 8.38 6.35
C LYS A 395 9.10 8.83 6.40
N LEU A 396 9.93 8.08 7.11
CA LEU A 396 11.39 8.25 7.06
C LEU A 396 11.95 7.13 6.21
N ILE A 397 12.63 7.48 5.13
CA ILE A 397 13.21 6.57 4.17
C ILE A 397 14.72 6.80 4.10
N VAL A 398 15.48 5.74 4.07
CA VAL A 398 16.94 5.79 3.87
C VAL A 398 17.36 4.83 2.77
N TRP A 399 18.48 5.13 2.11
CA TRP A 399 19.14 4.25 1.18
C TRP A 399 20.62 4.10 1.54
N ALA A 400 21.18 2.91 1.34
CA ALA A 400 22.61 2.65 1.42
C ALA A 400 23.02 1.50 0.49
N GLU A 401 24.32 1.29 0.29
CA GLU A 401 24.83 0.25 -0.60
C GLU A 401 24.52 -1.18 -0.08
N THR A 402 24.37 -1.32 1.26
CA THR A 402 24.06 -2.60 1.90
C THR A 402 22.98 -2.41 2.96
N ARG A 403 22.27 -3.50 3.31
CA ARG A 403 21.25 -3.49 4.36
C ARG A 403 21.79 -3.04 5.71
N ASP A 404 22.94 -3.55 6.12
CA ASP A 404 23.54 -3.17 7.41
C ASP A 404 23.81 -1.67 7.49
N LYS A 405 24.35 -1.08 6.42
CA LYS A 405 24.54 0.36 6.34
C LYS A 405 23.20 1.13 6.31
N ALA A 406 22.16 0.57 5.69
CA ALA A 406 20.82 1.16 5.71
C ALA A 406 20.22 1.14 7.13
N ILE A 407 20.36 0.05 7.86
CA ILE A 407 19.94 -0.08 9.28
C ILE A 407 20.67 0.95 10.16
N GLU A 408 21.99 1.07 10.02
CA GLU A 408 22.78 2.07 10.77
C GLU A 408 22.35 3.51 10.43
N LYS A 409 22.15 3.78 9.13
CA LYS A 409 21.67 5.10 8.66
C LYS A 409 20.28 5.42 9.21
N MET A 410 19.35 4.44 9.15
CA MET A 410 18.00 4.58 9.71
C MET A 410 18.05 4.84 11.22
N HIS A 411 18.87 4.08 11.96
CA HIS A 411 19.02 4.28 13.39
C HIS A 411 19.53 5.69 13.73
N ARG A 412 20.55 6.21 12.99
CA ARG A 412 21.04 7.57 13.15
C ARG A 412 19.95 8.59 12.82
N ALA A 413 19.29 8.44 11.69
CA ALA A 413 18.25 9.36 11.23
C ALA A 413 17.06 9.42 12.21
N LEU A 414 16.62 8.28 12.74
CA LEU A 414 15.60 8.22 13.79
C LEU A 414 16.06 8.94 15.07
N GLY A 415 17.39 8.90 15.37
CA GLY A 415 17.98 9.64 16.50
C GLY A 415 17.87 11.15 16.39
N GLU A 416 17.92 11.66 15.15
CA GLU A 416 17.82 13.10 14.83
C GLU A 416 16.35 13.55 14.66
N PHE A 417 15.40 12.62 14.50
CA PHE A 417 14.01 12.97 14.28
C PHE A 417 13.33 13.33 15.60
N GLU A 418 13.10 14.60 15.81
CA GLU A 418 12.48 15.11 17.04
C GLU A 418 11.06 15.61 16.80
N VAL A 419 10.10 15.00 17.49
CA VAL A 419 8.70 15.40 17.50
C VAL A 419 8.23 15.59 18.93
N SER A 420 7.61 16.73 19.23
CA SER A 420 7.02 16.98 20.54
C SER A 420 5.61 17.54 20.42
N GLY A 421 4.84 17.42 21.50
CA GLY A 421 3.42 17.79 21.57
C GLY A 421 2.46 16.63 21.35
N ILE A 422 2.91 15.59 20.65
CA ILE A 422 2.21 14.33 20.43
C ILE A 422 3.17 13.15 20.66
N LYS A 423 2.63 11.94 20.84
CA LYS A 423 3.41 10.70 20.83
C LYS A 423 3.54 10.18 19.41
N THR A 424 4.66 9.56 19.09
CA THR A 424 4.94 8.96 17.77
C THR A 424 5.60 7.60 17.89
N THR A 425 5.59 6.84 16.79
CA THR A 425 6.26 5.52 16.68
C THR A 425 7.78 5.60 16.55
N ILE A 426 8.40 6.79 16.56
CA ILE A 426 9.85 6.98 16.41
C ILE A 426 10.65 6.11 17.38
N ASP A 427 10.26 6.08 18.67
CA ASP A 427 11.00 5.31 19.68
C ASP A 427 10.86 3.78 19.49
N PHE A 428 9.72 3.33 18.97
CA PHE A 428 9.57 1.94 18.54
C PHE A 428 10.55 1.60 17.42
N HIS A 429 10.64 2.43 16.39
CA HIS A 429 11.56 2.21 15.27
C HIS A 429 13.03 2.25 15.70
N LYS A 430 13.41 3.14 16.63
CA LYS A 430 14.77 3.16 17.21
C LYS A 430 15.14 1.82 17.85
N LYS A 431 14.21 1.21 18.59
CA LYS A 431 14.40 -0.11 19.20
C LYS A 431 14.51 -1.20 18.15
N MET A 432 13.66 -1.16 17.12
CA MET A 432 13.68 -2.16 16.04
C MET A 432 14.99 -2.14 15.25
N MET A 433 15.57 -0.98 14.97
CA MET A 433 16.88 -0.90 14.30
C MET A 433 18.03 -1.54 15.13
N LYS A 434 17.86 -1.68 16.44
CA LYS A 434 18.82 -2.38 17.31
C LYS A 434 18.48 -3.85 17.57
N ASN A 435 17.28 -4.27 17.19
CA ASN A 435 16.77 -5.60 17.48
C ASN A 435 17.58 -6.67 16.73
N PRO A 436 18.11 -7.70 17.43
CA PRO A 436 18.89 -8.76 16.80
C PRO A 436 18.12 -9.55 15.75
N ASP A 437 16.82 -9.82 15.98
CA ASP A 437 15.98 -10.55 15.03
C ASP A 437 15.76 -9.75 13.76
N PHE A 438 15.55 -8.43 13.87
CA PHE A 438 15.46 -7.56 12.69
C PHE A 438 16.77 -7.56 11.91
N LYS A 439 17.92 -7.38 12.60
CA LYS A 439 19.24 -7.37 11.97
C LYS A 439 19.54 -8.68 11.25
N SER A 440 19.23 -9.82 11.88
CA SER A 440 19.44 -11.14 11.31
C SER A 440 18.35 -11.63 10.35
N ASN A 441 17.34 -10.79 10.06
CA ASN A 441 16.20 -11.14 9.23
C ASN A 441 15.34 -12.32 9.76
N ASN A 442 15.32 -12.51 11.08
CA ASN A 442 14.57 -13.57 11.76
C ASN A 442 13.23 -13.04 12.28
N TYR A 443 12.33 -12.72 11.40
CA TYR A 443 10.98 -12.24 11.72
C TYR A 443 9.98 -12.72 10.66
N ASP A 444 8.70 -12.63 10.98
CA ASP A 444 7.58 -12.94 10.10
C ASP A 444 6.44 -11.93 10.30
N THR A 445 5.31 -12.11 9.63
CA THR A 445 4.16 -11.18 9.73
C THR A 445 3.52 -11.13 11.11
N LYS A 446 3.81 -12.10 12.00
CA LYS A 446 3.28 -12.18 13.37
C LYS A 446 4.31 -11.77 14.42
N TYR A 447 5.52 -11.42 14.01
CA TYR A 447 6.62 -11.11 14.93
C TYR A 447 6.23 -10.08 15.98
N LEU A 448 5.55 -8.99 15.57
CA LEU A 448 5.17 -7.90 16.47
C LEU A 448 4.01 -8.23 17.41
N GLU A 449 3.25 -9.29 17.16
CA GLU A 449 2.18 -9.74 18.08
C GLU A 449 2.78 -10.25 19.40
N ASN A 450 3.98 -10.83 19.33
CA ASN A 450 4.71 -11.40 20.45
C ASN A 450 5.85 -10.50 20.97
N TYR A 451 6.09 -9.37 20.32
CA TYR A 451 7.16 -8.45 20.68
C TYR A 451 6.83 -7.66 21.95
N LYS A 452 7.65 -7.81 22.98
CA LYS A 452 7.43 -7.17 24.30
C LYS A 452 8.15 -5.83 24.47
N GLY A 453 8.82 -5.28 23.43
CA GLY A 453 9.40 -3.95 23.40
C GLY A 453 10.79 -3.84 24.04
#